data_1dc5972fe74cde84dd50d5146502cc22
#
_entry.id   1dc5972fe74cde84dd50d5146502cc22
#
_cell.length_a   1.000
_cell.length_b   1.000
_cell.length_c   1.000
_cell.angle_alpha   90.00
_cell.angle_beta   90.00
_cell.angle_gamma   90.00
#
_symmetry.space_group_name_H-M   'P 1'
#
loop_
_entity.id
_entity.type
_entity.pdbx_description
1 polymer ?
#
loop_
_entity_poly.entity_id
_entity_poly.type
_entity_poly.pdbx_seq_one_letter_code
_entity_poly.pdbx_strand_id
1 'polypeptide(L)'
;MMLLTIIAPPSMEEELIDWLLTQPNITGFTSQTANGHGSGHEMNIAEQVSGRRRQITFMIVLQKLMAESIIVDLKHCFSGSRLHYWLSPLTEHGSI
;
A
#
# COMPACT_ATOMS: atom_id res chain seq x y z
N MET A 1 -6.69 -14.97 -8.25
CA MET A 1 -6.53 -13.94 -7.19
C MET A 1 -5.21 -13.20 -7.33
N MET A 2 -5.21 -11.98 -6.90
CA MET A 2 -4.05 -11.10 -6.96
C MET A 2 -3.72 -10.59 -5.56
N LEU A 3 -2.44 -10.30 -5.34
CA LEU A 3 -1.99 -9.58 -4.17
C LEU A 3 -1.68 -8.15 -4.59
N LEU A 4 -2.46 -7.21 -4.08
CA LEU A 4 -2.17 -5.78 -4.22
C LEU A 4 -1.36 -5.34 -3.01
N THR A 5 -0.16 -4.84 -3.27
CA THR A 5 0.69 -4.26 -2.23
C THR A 5 0.77 -2.75 -2.45
N ILE A 6 0.53 -2.00 -1.39
CA ILE A 6 0.63 -0.54 -1.42
C ILE A 6 1.64 -0.11 -0.38
N ILE A 7 2.57 0.73 -0.80
CA ILE A 7 3.55 1.33 0.10
C ILE A 7 3.19 2.80 0.27
N ALA A 8 3.00 3.21 1.51
CA ALA A 8 2.57 4.56 1.84
C ALA A 8 3.50 5.21 2.85
N PRO A 9 3.67 6.54 2.81
CA PRO A 9 4.32 7.23 3.90
C PRO A 9 3.45 7.15 5.17
N PRO A 10 4.06 7.19 6.37
CA PRO A 10 3.29 7.09 7.62
C PRO A 10 2.18 8.14 7.75
N SER A 11 2.38 9.32 7.17
CA SER A 11 1.39 10.40 7.20
C SER A 11 0.09 10.06 6.47
N MET A 12 0.10 9.05 5.61
CA MET A 12 -1.06 8.64 4.82
C MET A 12 -1.76 7.41 5.41
N GLU A 13 -1.23 6.85 6.49
CA GLU A 13 -1.74 5.58 7.04
C GLU A 13 -3.22 5.63 7.38
N GLU A 14 -3.62 6.57 8.20
CA GLU A 14 -5.01 6.68 8.66
C GLU A 14 -5.98 6.94 7.51
N GLU A 15 -5.63 7.85 6.64
CA GLU A 15 -6.47 8.20 5.49
C GLU A 15 -6.65 7.01 4.55
N LEU A 16 -5.58 6.27 4.31
CA LEU A 16 -5.65 5.10 3.42
C LEU A 16 -6.42 3.95 4.08
N ILE A 17 -6.24 3.72 5.36
CA ILE A 17 -7.04 2.73 6.11
C ILE A 17 -8.53 3.06 5.99
N ASP A 18 -8.89 4.30 6.28
CA ASP A 18 -10.29 4.73 6.22
C ASP A 18 -10.88 4.52 4.82
N TRP A 19 -10.13 4.90 3.80
CA TRP A 19 -10.57 4.73 2.42
C TRP A 19 -10.74 3.26 2.04
N LEU A 20 -9.77 2.41 2.38
CA LEU A 20 -9.84 0.98 2.10
C LEU A 20 -11.04 0.31 2.79
N LEU A 21 -11.34 0.73 4.02
CA LEU A 21 -12.47 0.19 4.77
C LEU A 21 -13.82 0.57 4.15
N THR A 22 -13.88 1.62 3.33
CA THR A 22 -15.11 2.00 2.64
C THR A 22 -15.36 1.20 1.36
N GLN A 23 -14.38 0.43 0.89
CA GLN A 23 -14.49 -0.29 -0.36
C GLN A 23 -15.30 -1.57 -0.18
N PRO A 24 -16.44 -1.73 -0.89
CA PRO A 24 -17.34 -2.88 -0.64
C PRO A 24 -16.73 -4.22 -1.04
N ASN A 25 -15.77 -4.23 -1.93
CA ASN A 25 -15.15 -5.46 -2.43
C ASN A 25 -13.91 -5.90 -1.64
N ILE A 26 -13.53 -5.14 -0.63
CA ILE A 26 -12.43 -5.47 0.25
C ILE A 26 -13.00 -6.04 1.53
N THR A 27 -12.75 -7.33 1.78
CA THR A 27 -13.21 -8.00 3.00
C THR A 27 -12.24 -7.83 4.16
N GLY A 28 -11.00 -7.53 3.86
CA GLY A 28 -9.97 -7.28 4.86
C GLY A 28 -8.64 -7.02 4.19
N PHE A 29 -7.71 -6.49 4.97
CA PHE A 29 -6.34 -6.25 4.52
C PHE A 29 -5.43 -6.23 5.73
N THR A 30 -4.13 -6.39 5.48
CA THR A 30 -3.10 -6.33 6.50
C THR A 30 -2.25 -5.10 6.27
N SER A 31 -1.92 -4.39 7.33
CA SER A 31 -0.93 -3.32 7.28
C SER A 31 0.19 -3.59 8.26
N GLN A 32 1.39 -3.13 7.92
CA GLN A 32 2.55 -3.26 8.79
C GLN A 32 3.52 -2.11 8.56
N THR A 33 4.24 -1.76 9.61
CA THR A 33 5.32 -0.79 9.49
C THR A 33 6.54 -1.48 8.88
N ALA A 34 7.19 -0.79 7.94
CA ALA A 34 8.38 -1.31 7.27
C ALA A 34 9.43 -0.20 7.16
N ASN A 35 10.67 -0.61 6.87
CA ASN A 35 11.74 0.33 6.61
C ASN A 35 12.10 0.27 5.14
N GLY A 36 11.98 1.41 4.44
CA GLY A 36 12.41 1.53 3.07
C GLY A 36 13.86 1.95 2.99
N HIS A 37 14.55 1.50 1.96
CA HIS A 37 15.95 1.84 1.69
C HIS A 37 16.07 2.31 0.25
N GLY A 38 16.95 3.27 0.00
CA GLY A 38 17.14 3.80 -1.35
C GLY A 38 17.82 5.15 -1.31
N SER A 39 17.58 5.98 -2.34
CA SER A 39 18.16 7.31 -2.39
C SER A 39 17.54 8.19 -1.31
N GLY A 40 18.34 9.08 -0.73
CA GLY A 40 17.91 9.94 0.37
C GLY A 40 17.18 11.21 -0.04
N HIS A 41 16.74 11.34 -1.28
CA HIS A 41 16.21 12.60 -1.82
C HIS A 41 15.02 13.18 -1.06
N GLU A 42 14.18 12.32 -0.51
CA GLU A 42 12.95 12.76 0.16
C GLU A 42 12.90 12.36 1.62
N MET A 43 14.04 11.94 2.16
CA MET A 43 14.14 11.57 3.56
C MET A 43 14.28 12.82 4.43
N ASN A 44 13.66 12.79 5.61
CA ASN A 44 13.94 13.81 6.64
C ASN A 44 15.33 13.57 7.24
N ILE A 45 15.78 14.49 8.11
CA ILE A 45 17.13 14.41 8.67
C ILE A 45 17.37 13.11 9.43
N ALA A 46 16.43 12.68 10.24
CA ALA A 46 16.55 11.44 11.01
C ALA A 46 16.64 10.22 10.10
N GLU A 47 15.82 10.18 9.05
CA GLU A 47 15.84 9.10 8.06
C GLU A 47 17.17 9.08 7.28
N GLN A 48 17.70 10.24 6.93
CA GLN A 48 18.99 10.35 6.25
C GLN A 48 20.13 9.81 7.11
N VAL A 49 20.11 10.10 8.39
CA VAL A 49 21.13 9.60 9.33
C VAL A 49 21.05 8.09 9.48
N SER A 50 19.86 7.53 9.59
CA SER A 50 19.68 6.08 9.74
C SER A 50 19.78 5.31 8.44
N GLY A 51 19.65 5.99 7.28
CA GLY A 51 19.59 5.35 5.97
C GLY A 51 18.28 4.61 5.73
N ARG A 52 17.25 4.91 6.51
CA ARG A 52 15.96 4.24 6.44
C ARG A 52 14.84 5.24 6.29
N ARG A 53 13.84 4.85 5.52
CA ARG A 53 12.58 5.58 5.42
C ARG A 53 11.48 4.73 6.03
N ARG A 54 10.77 5.24 7.02
CA ARG A 54 9.59 4.56 7.54
C ARG A 54 8.50 4.54 6.49
N GLN A 55 7.86 3.39 6.36
CA GLN A 55 6.79 3.14 5.42
C GLN A 55 5.72 2.29 6.08
N ILE A 56 4.52 2.36 5.52
CA ILE A 56 3.45 1.44 5.86
C ILE A 56 3.17 0.59 4.63
N THR A 57 3.19 -0.72 4.80
CA THR A 57 2.88 -1.68 3.74
C THR A 57 1.46 -2.19 3.94
N PHE A 58 0.65 -2.12 2.91
CA PHE A 58 -0.70 -2.68 2.89
C PHE A 58 -0.72 -3.86 1.94
N MET A 59 -1.33 -4.97 2.37
CA MET A 59 -1.45 -6.18 1.57
C MET A 59 -2.92 -6.57 1.50
N ILE A 60 -3.43 -6.66 0.27
CA ILE A 60 -4.85 -6.92 0.02
C ILE A 60 -4.96 -8.02 -1.03
N VAL A 61 -5.67 -9.08 -0.71
CA VAL A 61 -5.94 -10.17 -1.65
C VAL A 61 -7.28 -9.91 -2.30
N LEU A 62 -7.29 -9.81 -3.64
CA LEU A 62 -8.47 -9.42 -4.42
C LEU A 62 -8.53 -10.22 -5.72
N GLN A 63 -9.72 -10.34 -6.27
CA GLN A 63 -9.88 -10.78 -7.65
C GLN A 63 -9.25 -9.74 -8.58
N LYS A 64 -8.76 -10.19 -9.72
CA LYS A 64 -8.02 -9.33 -10.65
C LYS A 64 -8.78 -8.08 -11.05
N LEU A 65 -10.04 -8.23 -11.45
CA LEU A 65 -10.85 -7.08 -11.89
C LEU A 65 -11.09 -6.10 -10.75
N MET A 66 -11.28 -6.59 -9.54
CA MET A 66 -11.44 -5.73 -8.36
C MET A 66 -10.15 -4.98 -8.05
N ALA A 67 -9.02 -5.66 -8.14
CA ALA A 67 -7.72 -5.03 -7.91
C ALA A 67 -7.46 -3.92 -8.94
N GLU A 68 -7.74 -4.17 -10.20
CA GLU A 68 -7.59 -3.16 -11.26
C GLU A 68 -8.47 -1.94 -11.00
N SER A 69 -9.72 -2.16 -10.58
CA SER A 69 -10.66 -1.08 -10.25
C SER A 69 -10.16 -0.25 -9.06
N ILE A 70 -9.69 -0.91 -8.01
CA ILE A 70 -9.13 -0.23 -6.83
C ILE A 70 -7.91 0.61 -7.21
N ILE A 71 -7.05 0.10 -8.07
CA ILE A 71 -5.86 0.84 -8.52
C ILE A 71 -6.27 2.11 -9.26
N VAL A 72 -7.26 2.03 -10.13
CA VAL A 72 -7.77 3.21 -10.84
C VAL A 72 -8.27 4.25 -9.84
N ASP A 73 -9.04 3.82 -8.86
CA ASP A 73 -9.59 4.72 -7.83
C ASP A 73 -8.49 5.32 -6.95
N LEU A 74 -7.48 4.52 -6.60
CA LEU A 74 -6.31 5.01 -5.85
C LEU A 74 -5.58 6.11 -6.61
N LYS A 75 -5.36 5.91 -7.90
CA LYS A 75 -4.71 6.91 -8.75
C LYS A 75 -5.50 8.21 -8.82
N HIS A 76 -6.82 8.10 -8.81
CA HIS A 76 -7.70 9.26 -8.84
C HIS A 76 -7.79 9.98 -7.48
N CYS A 77 -8.04 9.22 -6.41
CA CYS A 77 -8.28 9.79 -5.08
C CYS A 77 -7.00 10.24 -4.36
N PHE A 78 -5.87 9.61 -4.66
CA PHE A 78 -4.60 9.85 -3.97
C PHE A 78 -3.51 10.33 -4.92
N SER A 79 -3.89 11.03 -5.97
CA SER A 79 -2.95 11.61 -6.92
C SER A 79 -1.95 12.52 -6.20
N GLY A 80 -0.67 12.36 -6.48
CA GLY A 80 0.38 13.17 -5.87
C GLY A 80 0.76 12.80 -4.44
N SER A 81 0.17 11.77 -3.87
CA SER A 81 0.39 11.36 -2.48
C SER A 81 1.63 10.49 -2.27
N ARG A 82 2.35 10.15 -3.34
CA ARG A 82 3.56 9.31 -3.30
C ARG A 82 3.31 7.89 -2.85
N LEU A 83 2.13 7.36 -3.08
CA LEU A 83 1.87 5.94 -2.90
C LEU A 83 2.56 5.17 -4.02
N HIS A 84 3.18 4.05 -3.65
CA HIS A 84 3.69 3.09 -4.61
C HIS A 84 2.85 1.83 -4.50
N TYR A 85 2.73 1.11 -5.59
CA TYR A 85 1.98 -0.13 -5.57
C TYR A 85 2.56 -1.12 -6.56
N TRP A 86 2.28 -2.38 -6.33
CA TRP A 86 2.44 -3.43 -7.34
C TRP A 86 1.34 -4.45 -7.17
N LEU A 87 1.08 -5.15 -8.24
CA LEU A 87 0.07 -6.18 -8.30
C LEU A 87 0.73 -7.47 -8.80
N SER A 88 0.60 -8.54 -8.02
CA SER A 88 1.19 -9.83 -8.38
C SER A 88 0.15 -10.93 -8.32
N PRO A 89 0.22 -11.92 -9.22
CA PRO A 89 -0.68 -13.06 -9.14
C PRO A 89 -0.32 -13.96 -7.96
N LEU A 90 -1.35 -14.54 -7.35
CA LEU A 90 -1.18 -15.58 -6.34
C LEU A 90 -1.49 -16.92 -6.98
N THR A 91 -0.56 -17.88 -6.85
CA THR A 91 -0.78 -19.22 -7.36
C THR A 91 -1.75 -20.00 -6.49
N GLU A 92 -1.83 -19.65 -5.21
CA GLU A 92 -2.74 -20.28 -4.27
C GLU A 92 -3.01 -19.34 -3.10
N HIS A 93 -4.21 -19.35 -2.58
CA HIS A 93 -4.59 -18.65 -1.35
C HIS A 93 -5.72 -19.42 -0.69
N GLY A 94 -5.92 -19.18 0.59
CA GLY A 94 -7.00 -19.84 1.31
C GLY A 94 -6.87 -19.66 2.82
N SER A 95 -7.81 -20.27 3.52
CA SER A 95 -7.80 -20.32 4.99
C SER A 95 -7.61 -21.75 5.45
N ILE A 96 -7.02 -21.90 6.59
CA ILE A 96 -6.80 -23.20 7.21
C ILE A 96 -7.68 -23.33 8.44
#